data_9468cf5377b18ef5bd4a1edbfab165a9
#
_entry.id   9468cf5377b18ef5bd4a1edbfab165a9
#
_cell.length_a   1.000
_cell.length_b   1.000
_cell.length_c   1.000
_cell.angle_alpha   90.00
_cell.angle_beta   90.00
_cell.angle_gamma   90.00
#
_symmetry.space_group_name_H-M   'P 1'
#
loop_
_entity.id
_entity.type
_entity.pdbx_description
1 polymer ?
#
loop_
_entity_poly.entity_id
_entity_poly.type
_entity_poly.pdbx_seq_one_letter_code
_entity_poly.pdbx_strand_id
1 'polypeptide(L)'
;IFFAGCARTVIPEEVLQLPEYTPVYTSYNLWANEKSEISSANVQKGTILPFGTEITFINANENEINFKRVSDGKVFKIVYDRNKNIIPIEMFIKRLFVFDNAETLAAGIRPVIYEKLRRGIVEKGMTRNEVLLAFGPPPAMRTPVESVDTWTYWTDAGVSRKIVFFGNRVIEIIEI
;
A
#
# COMPACT_ATOMS: atom_id res chain seq x y z
N ILE A 1 7.54 -24.63 29.74
CA ILE A 1 6.78 -25.04 28.54
C ILE A 1 6.32 -23.73 27.88
N PHE A 2 7.03 -23.30 26.82
CA PHE A 2 6.61 -22.16 26.00
C PHE A 2 5.51 -22.65 25.06
N PHE A 3 4.27 -22.22 25.27
CA PHE A 3 3.25 -22.30 24.24
C PHE A 3 3.63 -21.28 23.16
N ALA A 4 4.22 -21.74 22.08
CA ALA A 4 4.23 -20.98 20.84
C ALA A 4 2.77 -20.87 20.39
N GLY A 5 2.10 -19.79 20.73
CA GLY A 5 0.75 -19.52 20.24
C GLY A 5 0.81 -19.48 18.71
N CYS A 6 0.08 -20.35 18.04
CA CYS A 6 -0.10 -20.25 16.59
C CYS A 6 -0.71 -18.88 16.29
N ALA A 7 -0.13 -18.14 15.35
CA ALA A 7 -0.71 -16.89 14.88
C ALA A 7 -2.14 -17.14 14.38
N ARG A 8 -3.06 -16.23 14.70
CA ARG A 8 -4.47 -16.32 14.30
C ARG A 8 -4.58 -16.28 12.77
N THR A 9 -5.20 -17.29 12.18
CA THR A 9 -5.49 -17.30 10.74
C THR A 9 -6.45 -16.17 10.36
N VAL A 10 -6.19 -15.53 9.23
CA VAL A 10 -7.05 -14.55 8.60
C VAL A 10 -7.36 -15.03 7.19
N ILE A 11 -8.61 -14.94 6.77
CA ILE A 11 -9.06 -15.32 5.41
C ILE A 11 -9.41 -14.03 4.66
N PRO A 12 -8.50 -13.52 3.80
CA PRO A 12 -8.69 -12.23 3.13
C PRO A 12 -9.97 -12.16 2.29
N GLU A 13 -10.37 -13.25 1.67
CA GLU A 13 -11.58 -13.36 0.86
C GLU A 13 -12.85 -13.12 1.71
N GLU A 14 -12.88 -13.64 2.92
CA GLU A 14 -13.99 -13.39 3.87
C GLU A 14 -13.96 -11.94 4.38
N VAL A 15 -12.77 -11.42 4.69
CA VAL A 15 -12.59 -10.03 5.13
C VAL A 15 -13.10 -9.04 4.08
N LEU A 16 -12.82 -9.30 2.81
CA LEU A 16 -13.26 -8.48 1.68
C LEU A 16 -14.72 -8.75 1.27
N GLN A 17 -15.35 -9.82 1.79
CA GLN A 17 -16.62 -10.32 1.29
C GLN A 17 -16.56 -10.53 -0.24
N LEU A 18 -15.45 -11.16 -0.68
CA LEU A 18 -15.10 -11.29 -2.10
C LEU A 18 -16.18 -12.09 -2.85
N PRO A 19 -16.87 -11.48 -3.83
CA PRO A 19 -17.81 -12.22 -4.67
C PRO A 19 -17.08 -13.25 -5.54
N GLU A 20 -17.75 -14.34 -5.87
CA GLU A 20 -17.21 -15.38 -6.76
C GLU A 20 -16.74 -14.76 -8.09
N TYR A 21 -15.59 -15.22 -8.58
CA TYR A 21 -15.00 -14.80 -9.86
C TYR A 21 -14.67 -13.31 -9.98
N THR A 22 -14.63 -12.59 -8.86
CA THR A 22 -14.28 -11.17 -8.86
C THR A 22 -12.76 -11.02 -8.73
N PRO A 23 -12.07 -10.34 -9.66
CA PRO A 23 -10.65 -10.07 -9.53
C PRO A 23 -10.37 -9.09 -8.38
N VAL A 24 -9.20 -9.26 -7.77
CA VAL A 24 -8.70 -8.40 -6.68
C VAL A 24 -7.45 -7.67 -7.13
N TYR A 25 -7.34 -6.40 -6.80
CA TYR A 25 -6.24 -5.54 -7.20
C TYR A 25 -5.64 -4.81 -6.00
N THR A 26 -4.37 -4.40 -6.13
CA THR A 26 -3.75 -3.49 -5.18
C THR A 26 -4.25 -2.06 -5.38
N SER A 27 -4.65 -1.36 -4.30
CA SER A 27 -5.20 0.00 -4.39
C SER A 27 -4.13 1.09 -4.54
N TYR A 28 -2.87 0.80 -4.20
CA TYR A 28 -1.73 1.70 -4.30
C TYR A 28 -0.44 0.94 -4.55
N ASN A 29 0.63 1.66 -4.91
CA ASN A 29 1.94 1.05 -5.12
C ASN A 29 2.48 0.46 -3.82
N LEU A 30 3.15 -0.68 -3.95
CA LEU A 30 3.86 -1.35 -2.87
C LEU A 30 5.34 -1.49 -3.24
N TRP A 31 6.22 -1.42 -2.25
CA TRP A 31 7.66 -1.61 -2.43
C TRP A 31 8.09 -2.94 -1.83
N ALA A 32 8.62 -3.81 -2.68
CA ALA A 32 9.14 -5.12 -2.28
C ALA A 32 10.66 -5.14 -2.28
N ASN A 33 11.25 -5.75 -1.26
CA ASN A 33 12.68 -6.02 -1.21
C ASN A 33 13.07 -7.16 -2.19
N GLU A 34 14.36 -7.51 -2.22
CA GLU A 34 14.89 -8.58 -3.09
C GLU A 34 14.26 -9.95 -2.84
N LYS A 35 13.73 -10.19 -1.64
CA LYS A 35 13.02 -11.42 -1.26
C LYS A 35 11.51 -11.36 -1.56
N SER A 36 11.04 -10.32 -2.26
CA SER A 36 9.61 -10.06 -2.50
C SER A 36 8.80 -9.85 -1.21
N GLU A 37 9.44 -9.38 -0.14
CA GLU A 37 8.78 -8.99 1.10
C GLU A 37 8.46 -7.49 1.08
N ILE A 38 7.28 -7.15 1.56
CA ILE A 38 6.72 -5.80 1.63
C ILE A 38 6.47 -5.47 3.10
N SER A 39 7.01 -4.37 3.60
CA SER A 39 6.65 -3.87 4.93
C SER A 39 5.24 -3.29 4.89
N SER A 40 4.41 -3.58 5.89
CA SER A 40 3.09 -2.94 6.02
C SER A 40 3.15 -1.42 6.22
N ALA A 41 4.29 -0.88 6.64
CA ALA A 41 4.56 0.57 6.63
C ALA A 41 4.90 1.12 5.24
N ASN A 42 4.93 0.26 4.23
CA ASN A 42 5.18 0.59 2.83
C ASN A 42 6.44 1.47 2.64
N VAL A 43 7.56 1.05 3.22
CA VAL A 43 8.84 1.74 3.09
C VAL A 43 9.23 1.83 1.62
N GLN A 44 9.43 3.04 1.11
CA GLN A 44 9.62 3.34 -0.32
C GLN A 44 11.02 2.97 -0.81
N LYS A 45 11.38 1.68 -0.68
CA LYS A 45 12.68 1.13 -1.08
C LYS A 45 12.48 -0.25 -1.72
N GLY A 46 13.10 -0.45 -2.87
CA GLY A 46 13.05 -1.72 -3.60
C GLY A 46 12.29 -1.65 -4.93
N THR A 47 11.71 -2.76 -5.34
CA THR A 47 10.95 -2.87 -6.59
C THR A 47 9.49 -2.54 -6.37
N ILE A 48 8.93 -1.70 -7.23
CA ILE A 48 7.51 -1.31 -7.14
C ILE A 48 6.63 -2.41 -7.73
N LEU A 49 5.61 -2.81 -6.95
CA LEU A 49 4.41 -3.48 -7.42
C LEU A 49 3.34 -2.39 -7.62
N PRO A 50 2.99 -2.04 -8.87
CA PRO A 50 2.14 -0.87 -9.12
C PRO A 50 0.70 -1.07 -8.64
N PHE A 51 0.00 0.02 -8.32
CA PHE A 51 -1.45 -0.01 -8.06
C PHE A 51 -2.20 -0.62 -9.25
N GLY A 52 -3.33 -1.25 -8.97
CA GLY A 52 -4.11 -1.97 -9.98
C GLY A 52 -3.46 -3.27 -10.44
N THR A 53 -2.46 -3.79 -9.72
CA THR A 53 -1.92 -5.12 -9.98
C THR A 53 -2.91 -6.17 -9.51
N GLU A 54 -3.34 -7.05 -10.42
CA GLU A 54 -4.21 -8.17 -10.11
C GLU A 54 -3.48 -9.25 -9.31
N ILE A 55 -4.12 -9.71 -8.24
CA ILE A 55 -3.53 -10.69 -7.31
C ILE A 55 -4.52 -11.82 -6.99
N THR A 56 -3.97 -12.91 -6.48
CA THR A 56 -4.71 -14.00 -5.84
C THR A 56 -4.10 -14.25 -4.47
N PHE A 57 -4.92 -14.35 -3.42
CA PHE A 57 -4.44 -14.69 -2.10
C PHE A 57 -3.95 -16.13 -2.03
N ILE A 58 -2.93 -16.37 -1.21
CA ILE A 58 -2.43 -17.70 -0.89
C ILE A 58 -2.86 -18.06 0.53
N ASN A 59 -2.51 -17.24 1.50
CA ASN A 59 -2.93 -17.33 2.89
C ASN A 59 -2.61 -16.04 3.63
N ALA A 60 -3.20 -15.86 4.81
CA ALA A 60 -2.84 -14.81 5.73
C ALA A 60 -3.02 -15.23 7.19
N ASN A 61 -2.32 -14.55 8.07
CA ASN A 61 -2.50 -14.57 9.51
C ASN A 61 -2.32 -13.16 10.07
N GLU A 62 -2.43 -12.98 11.37
CA GLU A 62 -2.33 -11.67 12.01
C GLU A 62 -0.99 -10.93 11.83
N ASN A 63 0.05 -11.59 11.29
CA ASN A 63 1.40 -11.06 11.13
C ASN A 63 1.83 -10.94 9.67
N GLU A 64 1.14 -11.60 8.73
CA GLU A 64 1.53 -11.61 7.32
C GLU A 64 0.39 -11.89 6.36
N ILE A 65 0.54 -11.43 5.13
CA ILE A 65 -0.36 -11.71 4.01
C ILE A 65 0.49 -12.19 2.84
N ASN A 66 0.23 -13.41 2.37
CA ASN A 66 0.89 -13.99 1.21
C ASN A 66 -0.06 -13.99 0.01
N PHE A 67 0.40 -13.45 -1.11
CA PHE A 67 -0.38 -13.39 -2.34
C PHE A 67 0.50 -13.58 -3.58
N LYS A 68 -0.15 -13.89 -4.68
CA LYS A 68 0.49 -14.11 -5.98
C LYS A 68 -0.01 -13.07 -6.98
N ARG A 69 0.91 -12.46 -7.72
CA ARG A 69 0.56 -11.64 -8.88
C ARG A 69 0.09 -12.53 -10.01
N VAL A 70 -1.08 -12.21 -10.58
CA VAL A 70 -1.73 -13.05 -11.60
C VAL A 70 -0.92 -13.11 -12.89
N SER A 71 -0.33 -11.99 -13.33
CA SER A 71 0.34 -11.88 -14.63
C SER A 71 1.54 -12.81 -14.84
N ASP A 72 2.27 -13.17 -13.78
CA ASP A 72 3.49 -13.98 -13.88
C ASP A 72 3.64 -15.02 -12.76
N GLY A 73 2.67 -15.10 -11.85
CA GLY A 73 2.69 -16.02 -10.72
C GLY A 73 3.70 -15.68 -9.62
N LYS A 74 4.36 -14.53 -9.67
CA LYS A 74 5.32 -14.13 -8.64
C LYS A 74 4.63 -13.96 -7.28
N VAL A 75 5.22 -14.57 -6.25
CA VAL A 75 4.69 -14.54 -4.87
C VAL A 75 5.30 -13.37 -4.12
N PHE A 76 4.46 -12.69 -3.35
CA PHE A 76 4.81 -11.60 -2.45
C PHE A 76 4.31 -11.89 -1.04
N LYS A 77 5.03 -11.38 -0.06
CA LYS A 77 4.65 -11.44 1.35
C LYS A 77 4.62 -10.05 1.95
N ILE A 78 3.48 -9.63 2.49
CA ILE A 78 3.41 -8.45 3.34
C ILE A 78 3.70 -8.87 4.77
N VAL A 79 4.71 -8.28 5.38
CA VAL A 79 4.99 -8.41 6.82
C VAL A 79 4.18 -7.34 7.53
N TYR A 80 3.13 -7.76 8.25
CA TYR A 80 2.22 -6.86 8.94
C TYR A 80 2.73 -6.54 10.35
N ASP A 81 2.86 -5.25 10.64
CA ASP A 81 3.25 -4.73 11.95
C ASP A 81 2.13 -3.82 12.49
N ARG A 82 1.37 -4.33 13.46
CA ARG A 82 0.27 -3.60 14.09
C ARG A 82 0.72 -2.32 14.78
N ASN A 83 1.93 -2.29 15.33
CA ASN A 83 2.45 -1.12 16.02
C ASN A 83 2.74 0.04 15.04
N LYS A 84 3.08 -0.27 13.78
CA LYS A 84 3.29 0.74 12.74
C LYS A 84 2.01 1.20 12.08
N ASN A 85 1.00 0.32 11.98
CA ASN A 85 -0.25 0.60 11.27
C ASN A 85 -1.36 1.11 12.19
N ILE A 86 -1.35 0.74 13.47
CA ILE A 86 -2.33 1.16 14.51
C ILE A 86 -3.77 0.71 14.19
N ILE A 87 -3.96 -0.16 13.21
CA ILE A 87 -5.27 -0.71 12.81
C ILE A 87 -5.21 -2.25 12.83
N PRO A 88 -6.34 -2.95 12.93
CA PRO A 88 -6.38 -4.40 12.73
C PRO A 88 -5.99 -4.78 11.29
N ILE A 89 -5.42 -5.98 11.13
CA ILE A 89 -5.02 -6.49 9.80
C ILE A 89 -6.20 -6.55 8.83
N GLU A 90 -7.41 -6.82 9.31
CA GLU A 90 -8.62 -6.84 8.50
C GLU A 90 -8.90 -5.46 7.85
N MET A 91 -8.70 -4.39 8.60
CA MET A 91 -8.83 -3.03 8.04
C MET A 91 -7.70 -2.70 7.08
N PHE A 92 -6.50 -3.18 7.34
CA PHE A 92 -5.36 -3.05 6.42
C PHE A 92 -5.66 -3.76 5.09
N ILE A 93 -6.18 -5.00 5.13
CA ILE A 93 -6.60 -5.76 3.95
C ILE A 93 -7.64 -4.98 3.14
N LYS A 94 -8.69 -4.44 3.78
CA LYS A 94 -9.73 -3.64 3.12
C LYS A 94 -9.23 -2.34 2.49
N ARG A 95 -8.17 -1.74 3.03
CA ARG A 95 -7.55 -0.54 2.45
C ARG A 95 -6.65 -0.85 1.26
N LEU A 96 -5.95 -1.97 1.31
CA LEU A 96 -4.96 -2.33 0.31
C LEU A 96 -5.56 -3.05 -0.89
N PHE A 97 -6.52 -3.95 -0.67
CA PHE A 97 -7.07 -4.79 -1.72
C PHE A 97 -8.47 -4.36 -2.10
N VAL A 98 -8.65 -4.10 -3.39
CA VAL A 98 -9.89 -3.54 -3.96
C VAL A 98 -10.32 -4.32 -5.20
N PHE A 99 -11.52 -4.03 -5.70
CA PHE A 99 -12.07 -4.66 -6.91
C PHE A 99 -11.90 -3.80 -8.17
N ASP A 100 -11.36 -2.60 -8.00
CA ASP A 100 -11.12 -1.66 -9.08
C ASP A 100 -9.73 -1.88 -9.70
N ASN A 101 -9.69 -2.02 -11.02
CA ASN A 101 -8.43 -2.14 -11.76
C ASN A 101 -7.70 -0.79 -11.86
N ALA A 102 -6.50 -0.79 -12.45
CA ALA A 102 -5.67 0.40 -12.57
C ALA A 102 -6.37 1.55 -13.32
N GLU A 103 -7.17 1.26 -14.35
CA GLU A 103 -7.87 2.28 -15.13
C GLU A 103 -8.98 2.94 -14.30
N THR A 104 -9.73 2.15 -13.56
CA THR A 104 -10.79 2.65 -12.66
C THR A 104 -10.20 3.47 -11.51
N LEU A 105 -9.14 2.98 -10.87
CA LEU A 105 -8.46 3.69 -9.78
C LEU A 105 -7.88 5.04 -10.24
N ALA A 106 -7.41 5.12 -11.48
CA ALA A 106 -6.82 6.32 -12.07
C ALA A 106 -7.77 7.09 -12.97
N ALA A 107 -9.09 6.85 -12.87
CA ALA A 107 -10.08 7.54 -13.70
C ALA A 107 -9.96 9.07 -13.60
N GLY A 108 -9.88 9.75 -14.74
CA GLY A 108 -9.71 11.20 -14.82
C GLY A 108 -8.27 11.71 -14.62
N ILE A 109 -7.31 10.84 -14.34
CA ILE A 109 -5.89 11.20 -14.23
C ILE A 109 -5.28 11.26 -15.65
N ARG A 110 -4.55 12.34 -15.94
CA ARG A 110 -3.89 12.50 -17.24
C ARG A 110 -2.83 11.41 -17.46
N PRO A 111 -2.66 10.87 -18.69
CA PRO A 111 -1.73 9.78 -18.98
C PRO A 111 -0.29 10.03 -18.50
N VAL A 112 0.22 11.25 -18.67
CA VAL A 112 1.59 11.61 -18.23
C VAL A 112 1.73 11.54 -16.70
N ILE A 113 0.68 11.85 -15.95
CA ILE A 113 0.65 11.72 -14.48
C ILE A 113 0.51 10.25 -14.10
N TYR A 114 -0.39 9.51 -14.74
CA TYR A 114 -0.58 8.08 -14.52
C TYR A 114 0.75 7.30 -14.58
N GLU A 115 1.55 7.52 -15.63
CA GLU A 115 2.86 6.87 -15.76
C GLU A 115 3.83 7.24 -14.62
N LYS A 116 3.83 8.49 -14.16
CA LYS A 116 4.61 8.91 -13.00
C LYS A 116 4.17 8.21 -11.73
N LEU A 117 2.86 8.15 -11.49
CA LEU A 117 2.29 7.50 -10.29
C LEU A 117 2.70 6.03 -10.23
N ARG A 118 2.57 5.28 -11.33
CA ARG A 118 2.96 3.87 -11.40
C ARG A 118 4.46 3.63 -11.13
N ARG A 119 5.28 4.64 -11.35
CA ARG A 119 6.72 4.63 -11.06
C ARG A 119 7.05 5.18 -9.67
N GLY A 120 6.05 5.46 -8.83
CA GLY A 120 6.26 6.02 -7.49
C GLY A 120 6.83 7.44 -7.51
N ILE A 121 6.48 8.24 -8.51
CA ILE A 121 6.94 9.63 -8.63
C ILE A 121 5.79 10.55 -8.23
N VAL A 122 6.05 11.39 -7.23
CA VAL A 122 5.16 12.47 -6.77
C VAL A 122 5.83 13.80 -7.01
N GLU A 123 5.06 14.78 -7.49
CA GLU A 123 5.54 16.13 -7.82
C GLU A 123 4.61 17.20 -7.25
N LYS A 124 5.12 18.43 -7.15
CA LYS A 124 4.29 19.62 -6.81
C LYS A 124 3.12 19.75 -7.78
N GLY A 125 1.96 20.12 -7.23
CA GLY A 125 0.71 20.23 -7.96
C GLY A 125 -0.13 18.96 -8.03
N MET A 126 0.41 17.80 -7.70
CA MET A 126 -0.34 16.55 -7.59
C MET A 126 -1.36 16.60 -6.46
N THR A 127 -2.48 15.90 -6.61
CA THR A 127 -3.54 15.82 -5.60
C THR A 127 -3.22 14.79 -4.51
N ARG A 128 -3.92 14.87 -3.37
CA ARG A 128 -3.83 13.86 -2.31
C ARG A 128 -4.15 12.46 -2.85
N ASN A 129 -5.16 12.32 -3.71
CA ASN A 129 -5.49 11.03 -4.32
C ASN A 129 -4.37 10.48 -5.21
N GLU A 130 -3.73 11.35 -6.00
CA GLU A 130 -2.57 10.95 -6.79
C GLU A 130 -1.41 10.50 -5.90
N VAL A 131 -1.16 11.18 -4.78
CA VAL A 131 -0.15 10.76 -3.80
C VAL A 131 -0.52 9.41 -3.15
N LEU A 132 -1.81 9.18 -2.82
CA LEU A 132 -2.27 7.89 -2.30
C LEU A 132 -2.05 6.74 -3.29
N LEU A 133 -2.31 6.95 -4.58
CA LEU A 133 -2.03 5.94 -5.60
C LEU A 133 -0.53 5.63 -5.70
N ALA A 134 0.32 6.68 -5.70
CA ALA A 134 1.76 6.54 -5.84
C ALA A 134 2.45 5.96 -4.60
N PHE A 135 2.04 6.38 -3.40
CA PHE A 135 2.75 6.08 -2.15
C PHE A 135 1.94 5.25 -1.15
N GLY A 136 0.63 5.13 -1.36
CA GLY A 136 -0.29 4.58 -0.38
C GLY A 136 -0.58 5.55 0.78
N PRO A 137 -1.39 5.11 1.75
CA PRO A 137 -1.62 5.85 2.99
C PRO A 137 -0.30 6.07 3.74
N PRO A 138 -0.06 7.27 4.29
CA PRO A 138 1.10 7.48 5.14
C PRO A 138 1.02 6.59 6.39
N PRO A 139 2.15 6.03 6.87
CA PRO A 139 2.15 5.20 8.07
C PRO A 139 1.53 5.93 9.25
N ALA A 140 0.50 5.35 9.88
CA ALA A 140 -0.27 5.98 10.96
C ALA A 140 0.61 6.40 12.16
N MET A 141 1.70 5.68 12.40
CA MET A 141 2.71 6.04 13.42
C MET A 141 3.37 7.39 13.16
N ARG A 142 3.44 7.86 11.89
CA ARG A 142 4.05 9.13 11.48
C ARG A 142 3.02 10.19 11.11
N THR A 143 1.89 9.76 10.59
CA THR A 143 0.77 10.61 10.20
C THR A 143 -0.53 9.96 10.67
N PRO A 144 -0.94 10.18 11.93
CA PRO A 144 -2.10 9.49 12.50
C PRO A 144 -3.43 9.82 11.82
N VAL A 145 -3.52 10.99 11.21
CA VAL A 145 -4.74 11.49 10.55
C VAL A 145 -4.38 12.03 9.16
N GLU A 146 -4.96 11.46 8.12
CA GLU A 146 -4.70 11.85 6.72
C GLU A 146 -5.23 13.26 6.34
N SER A 147 -6.07 13.87 7.18
CA SER A 147 -6.57 15.24 6.95
C SER A 147 -5.53 16.33 7.22
N VAL A 148 -4.42 16.02 7.90
CA VAL A 148 -3.34 16.98 8.14
C VAL A 148 -2.63 17.37 6.83
N ASP A 149 -1.99 18.54 6.84
CA ASP A 149 -1.35 19.11 5.63
C ASP A 149 0.05 18.54 5.37
N THR A 150 0.56 17.65 6.21
CA THR A 150 1.87 17.02 6.00
C THR A 150 1.78 15.52 6.20
N TRP A 151 2.11 14.77 5.15
CA TRP A 151 2.22 13.32 5.19
C TRP A 151 3.69 12.89 5.21
N THR A 152 4.03 12.00 6.14
CA THR A 152 5.41 11.54 6.31
C THR A 152 5.51 10.05 5.98
N TYR A 153 6.41 9.73 5.05
CA TYR A 153 6.69 8.38 4.58
C TYR A 153 8.11 7.96 4.93
N TRP A 154 8.34 6.66 5.07
CA TRP A 154 9.68 6.09 5.17
C TRP A 154 10.23 5.82 3.77
N THR A 155 11.45 6.26 3.49
CA THR A 155 12.15 5.97 2.22
C THR A 155 13.32 5.00 2.42
N ASP A 156 13.89 4.96 3.63
CA ASP A 156 14.89 3.99 4.07
C ASP A 156 14.93 3.92 5.61
N ALA A 157 15.81 3.11 6.16
CA ALA A 157 16.06 3.07 7.59
C ALA A 157 16.52 4.45 8.09
N GLY A 158 15.66 5.11 8.87
CA GLY A 158 15.93 6.43 9.43
C GLY A 158 15.77 7.62 8.46
N VAL A 159 15.46 7.37 7.19
CA VAL A 159 15.21 8.43 6.19
C VAL A 159 13.73 8.55 5.91
N SER A 160 13.24 9.78 5.89
CA SER A 160 11.82 10.09 5.68
C SER A 160 11.64 11.07 4.52
N ARG A 161 10.47 11.00 3.91
CA ARG A 161 9.96 11.98 2.93
C ARG A 161 8.70 12.61 3.48
N LYS A 162 8.65 13.94 3.50
CA LYS A 162 7.44 14.69 3.84
C LYS A 162 6.82 15.27 2.58
N ILE A 163 5.52 15.04 2.43
CA ILE A 163 4.69 15.66 1.39
C ILE A 163 3.83 16.70 2.06
N VAL A 164 4.04 17.95 1.70
CA VAL A 164 3.29 19.10 2.27
C VAL A 164 2.20 19.51 1.29
N PHE A 165 0.98 19.66 1.79
CA PHE A 165 -0.19 20.03 1.02
C PHE A 165 -0.69 21.43 1.39
N PHE A 166 -1.25 22.12 0.41
CA PHE A 166 -2.16 23.22 0.61
C PHE A 166 -3.50 22.85 -0.04
N GLY A 167 -4.54 22.74 0.78
CA GLY A 167 -5.80 22.13 0.34
C GLY A 167 -5.59 20.72 -0.20
N ASN A 168 -5.94 20.48 -1.45
CA ASN A 168 -5.81 19.18 -2.11
C ASN A 168 -4.55 19.06 -3.00
N ARG A 169 -3.58 19.96 -2.89
CA ARG A 169 -2.40 20.00 -3.79
C ARG A 169 -1.09 19.95 -3.04
N VAL A 170 -0.15 19.15 -3.54
CA VAL A 170 1.24 19.13 -3.08
C VAL A 170 1.89 20.46 -3.39
N ILE A 171 2.43 21.14 -2.37
CA ILE A 171 3.19 22.39 -2.51
C ILE A 171 4.68 22.19 -2.27
N GLU A 172 5.05 21.18 -1.48
CA GLU A 172 6.45 20.92 -1.14
C GLU A 172 6.71 19.43 -0.89
N ILE A 173 7.92 18.99 -1.20
CA ILE A 173 8.44 17.64 -0.93
C ILE A 173 9.79 17.81 -0.25
N ILE A 174 9.95 17.25 0.96
CA ILE A 174 11.14 17.40 1.80
C ILE A 174 11.70 16.02 2.11
N GLU A 175 12.95 15.78 1.76
CA GLU A 175 13.71 14.59 2.19
C GLU A 175 14.46 14.90 3.50
N ILE A 176 14.36 14.02 4.50
CA ILE A 176 14.94 14.20 5.84
C ILE A 176 15.73 12.97 6.24
#